data_96066daf7252cb35bcbd304ca24f01d1
#
_entry.id   96066daf7252cb35bcbd304ca24f01d1
#
_cell.length_a   1.000
_cell.length_b   1.000
_cell.length_c   1.000
_cell.angle_alpha   90.00
_cell.angle_beta   90.00
_cell.angle_gamma   90.00
#
_symmetry.space_group_name_H-M   'P 1'
#
loop_
_entity.id
_entity.type
_entity.pdbx_description
1 polymer ?
#
loop_
_entity_poly.entity_id
_entity_poly.type
_entity_poly.pdbx_seq_one_letter_code
_entity_poly.pdbx_strand_id
1 'polypeptide(L)'
;INTFSSNKKIVEILDFLNKNLTNRISIDELADKFYMSRYHLMHTFKEETGCTIGSYITTKRLLFARDMIRDGSSVSAACDACGFGSYSSFIRAYRKQFHSTPTNT
;
A
#
# COMPACT_ATOMS: atom_id res chain seq x y z
N ILE A 1 -6.24 -2.22 -17.40
CA ILE A 1 -6.44 -2.63 -16.74
C ILE A 1 -7.34 -3.05 -16.59
N ASN A 2 -7.13 -3.82 -16.73
CA ASN A 2 -8.34 -4.13 -16.37
C ASN A 2 -8.52 -3.79 -15.00
N THR A 3 -8.95 -2.65 -14.92
CA THR A 3 -9.27 -2.23 -13.63
C THR A 3 -10.42 -3.00 -13.13
N PHE A 4 -10.97 -3.90 -13.98
CA PHE A 4 -12.10 -4.59 -13.54
C PHE A 4 -11.73 -6.00 -13.28
N SER A 5 -11.67 -6.38 -12.07
CA SER A 5 -11.57 -7.76 -11.70
C SER A 5 -12.95 -8.37 -11.82
N SER A 6 -13.03 -9.58 -12.33
CA SER A 6 -14.27 -10.31 -12.30
C SER A 6 -14.58 -10.78 -10.88
N ASN A 7 -13.60 -10.67 -9.97
CA ASN A 7 -13.77 -11.07 -8.58
C ASN A 7 -14.21 -9.86 -7.76
N LYS A 8 -15.49 -9.80 -7.48
CA LYS A 8 -16.08 -8.70 -6.74
C LYS A 8 -15.46 -8.51 -5.36
N LYS A 9 -15.10 -9.63 -4.72
CA LYS A 9 -14.51 -9.56 -3.39
C LYS A 9 -13.15 -8.87 -3.43
N ILE A 10 -12.37 -9.07 -4.47
CA ILE A 10 -11.07 -8.38 -4.62
C ILE A 10 -11.28 -6.89 -4.81
N VAL A 11 -12.30 -6.49 -5.55
CA VAL A 11 -12.62 -5.06 -5.69
C VAL A 11 -12.93 -4.44 -4.33
N GLU A 12 -13.68 -5.14 -3.50
CA GLU A 12 -14.02 -4.67 -2.16
C GLU A 12 -12.79 -4.60 -1.25
N ILE A 13 -11.88 -5.57 -1.40
CA ILE A 13 -10.63 -5.57 -0.63
C ILE A 13 -9.77 -4.37 -1.02
N LEU A 14 -9.64 -4.10 -2.32
CA LEU A 14 -8.88 -2.95 -2.80
C LEU A 14 -9.46 -1.66 -2.26
N ASP A 15 -10.77 -1.53 -2.26
CA ASP A 15 -11.44 -0.35 -1.73
C ASP A 15 -11.14 -0.18 -0.23
N PHE A 16 -11.20 -1.27 0.52
CA PHE A 16 -10.89 -1.24 1.95
C PHE A 16 -9.44 -0.82 2.19
N LEU A 17 -8.50 -1.39 1.42
CA LEU A 17 -7.09 -1.06 1.56
C LEU A 17 -6.85 0.43 1.27
N ASN A 18 -7.46 0.94 0.21
CA ASN A 18 -7.28 2.34 -0.16
C ASN A 18 -7.85 3.30 0.89
N LYS A 19 -8.94 2.92 1.53
CA LYS A 19 -9.56 3.75 2.57
C LYS A 19 -8.82 3.70 3.90
N ASN A 20 -8.00 2.66 4.10
CA ASN A 20 -7.29 2.46 5.36
C ASN A 20 -5.78 2.48 5.19
N LEU A 21 -5.32 3.11 4.12
CA LEU A 21 -3.92 3.03 3.70
C LEU A 21 -2.93 3.49 4.77
N THR A 22 -3.28 4.53 5.52
CA THR A 22 -2.39 5.08 6.53
C THR A 22 -2.54 4.41 7.89
N ASN A 23 -3.47 3.47 8.00
CA ASN A 23 -3.69 2.72 9.23
C ASN A 23 -2.90 1.42 9.20
N ARG A 24 -2.75 0.82 10.38
CA ARG A 24 -2.13 -0.49 10.45
C ARG A 24 -3.10 -1.52 9.89
N ILE A 25 -2.64 -2.33 8.95
CA ILE A 25 -3.45 -3.35 8.30
C ILE A 25 -2.90 -4.73 8.65
N SER A 26 -3.74 -5.56 9.26
CA SER A 26 -3.41 -6.94 9.58
C SER A 26 -3.99 -7.86 8.51
N ILE A 27 -3.15 -8.74 7.96
CA ILE A 27 -3.60 -9.70 6.95
C ILE A 27 -4.65 -10.65 7.53
N ASP A 28 -4.46 -11.08 8.79
CA ASP A 28 -5.41 -12.00 9.42
C ASP A 28 -6.77 -11.33 9.63
N GLU A 29 -6.77 -10.08 10.09
CA GLU A 29 -8.02 -9.35 10.26
C GLU A 29 -8.70 -9.09 8.93
N LEU A 30 -7.92 -8.80 7.90
CA LEU A 30 -8.46 -8.59 6.57
C LEU A 30 -9.11 -9.87 6.03
N ALA A 31 -8.43 -11.00 6.21
CA ALA A 31 -8.97 -12.29 5.79
C ALA A 31 -10.30 -12.60 6.50
N ASP A 32 -10.34 -12.36 7.82
CA ASP A 32 -11.54 -12.58 8.60
C ASP A 32 -12.70 -11.69 8.13
N LYS A 33 -12.39 -10.44 7.86
CA LYS A 33 -13.40 -9.47 7.42
C LYS A 33 -14.07 -9.92 6.14
N PHE A 34 -13.33 -10.56 5.25
CA PHE A 34 -13.85 -10.98 3.96
C PHE A 34 -14.12 -12.48 3.88
N TYR A 35 -14.15 -13.15 5.04
CA TYR A 35 -14.50 -14.57 5.13
C TYR A 35 -13.61 -15.47 4.28
N MET A 36 -12.30 -15.19 4.32
CA MET A 36 -11.30 -15.94 3.57
C MET A 36 -10.22 -16.45 4.50
N SER A 37 -9.59 -17.58 4.14
CA SER A 37 -8.38 -17.98 4.83
C SER A 37 -7.25 -17.02 4.42
N ARG A 38 -6.22 -16.94 5.25
CA ARG A 38 -5.05 -16.13 4.95
C ARG A 38 -4.44 -16.52 3.59
N TYR A 39 -4.28 -17.83 3.38
CA TYR A 39 -3.71 -18.34 2.13
C TYR A 39 -4.56 -17.94 0.93
N HIS A 40 -5.86 -18.14 1.03
CA HIS A 40 -6.77 -17.85 -0.07
C HIS A 40 -6.76 -16.36 -0.40
N LEU A 41 -6.78 -15.52 0.64
CA LEU A 41 -6.71 -14.07 0.43
C LEU A 41 -5.45 -13.68 -0.31
N MET A 42 -4.29 -14.11 0.17
CA MET A 42 -3.02 -13.71 -0.42
C MET A 42 -2.86 -14.24 -1.84
N HIS A 43 -3.25 -15.47 -2.05
CA HIS A 43 -3.15 -16.11 -3.38
C HIS A 43 -4.07 -15.44 -4.38
N THR A 44 -5.33 -15.25 -4.01
CA THR A 44 -6.33 -14.67 -4.91
C THR A 44 -6.00 -13.22 -5.23
N PHE A 45 -5.55 -12.47 -4.22
CA PHE A 45 -5.18 -11.08 -4.45
C PHE A 45 -4.05 -10.96 -5.46
N LYS A 46 -3.01 -11.77 -5.29
CA LYS A 46 -1.89 -11.73 -6.23
C LYS A 46 -2.28 -12.19 -7.62
N GLU A 47 -3.13 -13.20 -7.70
CA GLU A 47 -3.58 -13.71 -8.98
C GLU A 47 -4.42 -12.68 -9.73
N GLU A 48 -5.30 -11.97 -9.03
CA GLU A 48 -6.20 -11.00 -9.64
C GLU A 48 -5.54 -9.66 -9.93
N THR A 49 -4.60 -9.23 -9.07
CA THR A 49 -4.02 -7.89 -9.20
C THR A 49 -2.60 -7.89 -9.75
N GLY A 50 -1.93 -9.01 -9.71
CA GLY A 50 -0.54 -9.11 -10.17
C GLY A 50 0.50 -8.74 -9.11
N CYS A 51 0.10 -8.36 -7.90
CA CYS A 51 1.04 -8.03 -6.83
C CYS A 51 0.53 -8.53 -5.49
N THR A 52 1.45 -8.65 -4.53
CA THR A 52 1.06 -9.05 -3.18
C THR A 52 0.37 -7.90 -2.47
N ILE A 53 -0.41 -8.23 -1.44
CA ILE A 53 -1.07 -7.20 -0.62
C ILE A 53 -0.04 -6.26 -0.01
N GLY A 54 1.06 -6.82 0.55
CA GLY A 54 2.10 -6.00 1.15
C GLY A 54 2.74 -5.04 0.15
N SER A 55 3.04 -5.53 -1.04
CA SER A 55 3.63 -4.70 -2.09
C SER A 55 2.66 -3.60 -2.53
N TYR A 56 1.38 -3.93 -2.64
CA TYR A 56 0.35 -2.96 -3.00
C TYR A 56 0.29 -1.82 -1.97
N ILE A 57 0.23 -2.19 -0.69
CA ILE A 57 0.15 -1.20 0.39
C ILE A 57 1.39 -0.31 0.40
N THR A 58 2.57 -0.93 0.31
CA THR A 58 3.84 -0.18 0.32
C THR A 58 3.90 0.82 -0.83
N THR A 59 3.57 0.36 -2.04
CA THR A 59 3.61 1.23 -3.21
C THR A 59 2.64 2.40 -3.07
N LYS A 60 1.43 2.15 -2.61
CA LYS A 60 0.44 3.20 -2.44
C LYS A 60 0.85 4.22 -1.37
N ARG A 61 1.45 3.74 -0.28
CA ARG A 61 1.95 4.64 0.77
C ARG A 61 3.07 5.54 0.24
N LEU A 62 3.96 4.97 -0.57
CA LEU A 62 5.06 5.75 -1.15
C LEU A 62 4.56 6.79 -2.14
N LEU A 63 3.55 6.45 -2.94
CA LEU A 63 2.95 7.40 -3.86
C LEU A 63 2.28 8.54 -3.10
N PHE A 64 1.58 8.23 -2.01
CA PHE A 64 0.95 9.24 -1.17
C PHE A 64 2.00 10.19 -0.58
N ALA A 65 3.10 9.62 -0.07
CA ALA A 65 4.18 10.41 0.50
C ALA A 65 4.83 11.30 -0.55
N ARG A 66 5.06 10.77 -1.75
CA ARG A 66 5.65 11.55 -2.83
C ARG A 66 4.79 12.74 -3.20
N ASP A 67 3.48 12.54 -3.27
CA ASP A 67 2.56 13.64 -3.56
C ASP A 67 2.62 14.71 -2.48
N MET A 68 2.67 14.31 -1.20
CA MET A 68 2.81 15.26 -0.09
C MET A 68 4.09 16.08 -0.21
N ILE A 69 5.20 15.42 -0.52
CA ILE A 69 6.50 16.10 -0.64
C ILE A 69 6.48 17.09 -1.80
N ARG A 70 5.91 16.69 -2.92
CA ARG A 70 5.78 17.58 -4.08
C ARG A 70 4.89 18.78 -3.79
N ASP A 71 3.93 18.61 -2.88
CA ASP A 71 3.05 19.69 -2.45
C ASP A 71 3.65 20.54 -1.33
N GLY A 72 4.90 20.26 -0.93
CA GLY A 72 5.60 21.11 0.03
C GLY A 72 5.78 20.54 1.42
N SER A 73 5.29 19.33 1.70
CA SER A 73 5.49 18.72 3.01
C SER A 73 6.94 18.32 3.21
N SER A 74 7.40 18.31 4.45
CA SER A 74 8.71 17.79 4.76
C SER A 74 8.73 16.28 4.56
N VAL A 75 9.92 15.73 4.34
CA VAL A 75 10.08 14.30 4.18
C VAL A 75 9.62 13.56 5.44
N SER A 76 9.95 14.11 6.61
CA SER A 76 9.55 13.52 7.89
C SER A 76 8.03 13.51 8.06
N ALA A 77 7.38 14.61 7.72
CA ALA A 77 5.92 14.69 7.81
C ALA A 77 5.25 13.70 6.86
N ALA A 78 5.78 13.56 5.64
CA ALA A 78 5.24 12.63 4.67
C ALA A 78 5.41 11.19 5.14
N CYS A 79 6.56 10.85 5.71
CA CYS A 79 6.81 9.53 6.27
C CYS A 79 5.79 9.18 7.35
N ASP A 80 5.57 10.10 8.26
CA ASP A 80 4.61 9.87 9.36
C ASP A 80 3.19 9.73 8.83
N ALA A 81 2.81 10.59 7.91
CA ALA A 81 1.44 10.62 7.41
C ALA A 81 1.10 9.42 6.53
N CYS A 82 2.07 8.85 5.84
CA CYS A 82 1.79 7.76 4.88
C CYS A 82 1.70 6.39 5.54
N GLY A 83 2.00 6.29 6.83
CA GLY A 83 1.82 5.03 7.56
C GLY A 83 3.04 4.15 7.69
N PHE A 84 4.23 4.61 7.27
CA PHE A 84 5.44 3.86 7.51
C PHE A 84 5.83 3.93 8.99
N GLY A 85 6.30 2.80 9.51
CA GLY A 85 6.63 2.74 10.93
C GLY A 85 8.01 3.26 11.27
N SER A 86 8.91 3.41 10.30
CA SER A 86 10.28 3.83 10.55
C SER A 86 10.78 4.69 9.41
N TYR A 87 11.50 5.75 9.77
CA TYR A 87 12.05 6.67 8.78
C TYR A 87 13.06 5.97 7.87
N SER A 88 13.94 5.16 8.44
CA SER A 88 14.97 4.49 7.64
C SER A 88 14.35 3.48 6.68
N SER A 89 13.31 2.76 7.10
CA SER A 89 12.59 1.85 6.21
C SER A 89 11.91 2.61 5.09
N PHE A 90 11.34 3.77 5.41
CA PHE A 90 10.68 4.63 4.43
C PHE A 90 11.68 5.09 3.36
N ILE A 91 12.84 5.60 3.78
CA ILE A 91 13.85 6.09 2.84
C ILE A 91 14.32 4.96 1.92
N ARG A 92 14.57 3.79 2.50
CA ARG A 92 15.02 2.63 1.73
C ARG A 92 14.00 2.20 0.69
N ALA A 93 12.72 2.13 1.10
CA ALA A 93 11.64 1.74 0.20
C ALA A 93 11.42 2.80 -0.88
N TYR A 94 11.52 4.07 -0.51
CA TYR A 94 11.34 5.18 -1.46
C TYR A 94 12.38 5.11 -2.56
N ARG A 95 13.66 4.92 -2.18
CA ARG A 95 14.72 4.84 -3.18
C ARG A 95 14.56 3.63 -4.09
N LYS A 96 14.11 2.52 -3.54
CA LYS A 96 13.87 1.32 -4.34
C LYS A 96 12.75 1.54 -5.35
N GLN A 97 11.69 2.21 -4.93
CA GLN A 97 10.52 2.43 -5.78
C GLN A 97 10.76 3.49 -6.85
N PHE A 98 11.36 4.61 -6.46
CA PHE A 98 11.46 5.78 -7.34
C PHE A 98 12.87 6.06 -7.86
N HIS A 99 13.85 5.27 -7.43
CA HIS A 99 15.25 5.40 -7.86
C HIS A 99 15.86 6.77 -7.54
N SER A 100 15.32 7.44 -6.54
CA SER A 100 15.84 8.72 -6.06
C SER A 100 15.45 8.88 -4.59
N THR A 101 16.14 9.81 -3.90
CA THR A 101 15.79 10.10 -2.52
C THR A 101 14.58 11.02 -2.48
N PRO A 102 13.84 11.04 -1.36
CA PRO A 102 12.70 11.94 -1.24
C PRO A 102 13.06 13.42 -1.40
N THR A 103 14.28 13.80 -1.02
CA THR A 103 14.72 15.19 -1.16
C THR A 103 14.93 15.61 -2.60
N ASN A 104 15.03 14.67 -3.52
CA ASN A 104 15.18 14.93 -4.94
C ASN A 104 13.91 14.63 -5.74
N THR A 105 12.80 14.52 -5.06
CA THR A 105 11.52 14.19 -5.69
C THR A 105 10.93 15.37 -6.45
#